data_abf44fcf88a3db4d7b712fab4273c150
#
_entry.id   abf44fcf88a3db4d7b712fab4273c150
#
_cell.length_a   1.000
_cell.length_b   1.000
_cell.length_c   1.000
_cell.angle_alpha   90.00
_cell.angle_beta   90.00
_cell.angle_gamma   90.00
#
_symmetry.space_group_name_H-M   'P 1'
#
loop_
_entity.id
_entity.type
_entity.pdbx_description
1 polymer ?
#
loop_
_entity_poly.entity_id
_entity_poly.type
_entity_poly.pdbx_seq_one_letter_code
_entity_poly.pdbx_strand_id
1 'polypeptide(L)'
;MIHRTLAPSSKGIPINTFRFGGSCLFGARFWFSISQPDRYGSRMALVRILVDGYSLLHNWPELAPGQPRHSAAARDELIHRLTLYRDAVGTPITIFFDGAGAQPGTPAALSTPEVEVLYSREGHTADDMIERATHRFGAYGEVLTVTDDQAERDTVISLGGMASSCWNFIQTVENTLAELAEDIKHHNRQEHHRFKRRR
;
A
#
# COMPACT_ATOMS: atom_id res chain seq x y z
N MET A 1 -16.08 23.15 58.90
CA MET A 1 -15.12 23.71 57.92
C MET A 1 -15.16 22.79 56.70
N ILE A 2 -15.78 23.23 55.62
CA ILE A 2 -16.01 22.41 54.39
C ILE A 2 -15.10 23.02 53.35
N HIS A 3 -14.06 22.27 52.94
CA HIS A 3 -13.21 22.65 51.80
C HIS A 3 -13.83 22.14 50.50
N ARG A 4 -14.29 23.08 49.69
CA ARG A 4 -14.79 22.90 48.32
C ARG A 4 -13.61 22.91 47.37
N THR A 5 -13.29 21.78 46.74
CA THR A 5 -12.26 21.68 45.69
C THR A 5 -12.90 22.03 44.34
N LEU A 6 -12.38 23.05 43.68
CA LEU A 6 -12.77 23.51 42.35
C LEU A 6 -12.05 22.64 41.28
N ALA A 7 -12.81 22.13 40.33
CA ALA A 7 -12.29 21.47 39.13
C ALA A 7 -11.82 22.50 38.08
N PRO A 8 -10.75 22.24 37.32
CA PRO A 8 -10.31 23.12 36.24
C PRO A 8 -11.12 22.94 34.94
N SER A 9 -11.54 24.08 34.42
CA SER A 9 -12.22 24.28 33.15
C SER A 9 -11.35 23.85 31.96
N SER A 10 -11.82 22.93 31.15
CA SER A 10 -11.22 22.57 29.84
C SER A 10 -11.59 23.63 28.79
N LYS A 11 -10.63 24.47 28.43
CA LYS A 11 -10.73 25.35 27.26
C LYS A 11 -10.51 24.52 25.99
N GLY A 12 -11.54 24.41 25.16
CA GLY A 12 -11.49 23.78 23.87
C GLY A 12 -10.52 24.49 22.90
N ILE A 13 -9.72 23.70 22.22
CA ILE A 13 -8.86 24.14 21.12
C ILE A 13 -9.76 24.27 19.87
N PRO A 14 -9.73 25.38 19.13
CA PRO A 14 -10.54 25.52 17.93
C PRO A 14 -9.97 24.64 16.81
N ILE A 15 -10.80 23.73 16.32
CA ILE A 15 -10.52 22.93 15.12
C ILE A 15 -10.60 23.89 13.92
N ASN A 16 -9.45 24.16 13.32
CA ASN A 16 -9.33 24.99 12.12
C ASN A 16 -9.81 24.15 10.93
N THR A 17 -11.06 24.32 10.53
CA THR A 17 -11.64 23.72 9.33
C THR A 17 -11.04 24.38 8.10
N PHE A 18 -10.00 23.79 7.53
CA PHE A 18 -9.51 24.13 6.21
C PHE A 18 -10.54 23.62 5.18
N ARG A 19 -11.32 24.56 4.69
CA ARG A 19 -12.33 24.36 3.64
C ARG A 19 -11.60 24.31 2.29
N PHE A 20 -11.19 23.11 1.84
CA PHE A 20 -10.80 22.90 0.44
C PHE A 20 -12.06 22.82 -0.41
N GLY A 21 -12.39 23.92 -1.06
CA GLY A 21 -13.34 23.97 -2.15
C GLY A 21 -12.66 23.46 -3.42
N GLY A 22 -13.05 22.29 -3.90
CA GLY A 22 -12.59 21.74 -5.17
C GLY A 22 -13.18 20.35 -5.36
N SER A 23 -14.20 20.24 -6.20
CA SER A 23 -14.85 18.98 -6.59
C SER A 23 -13.84 18.05 -7.27
N CYS A 24 -13.29 17.08 -6.56
CA CYS A 24 -12.63 15.91 -7.10
C CYS A 24 -13.52 14.69 -6.86
N LEU A 25 -14.59 14.58 -7.65
CA LEU A 25 -15.52 13.44 -7.63
C LEU A 25 -15.30 12.61 -8.90
N PHE A 26 -14.19 11.88 -9.07
CA PHE A 26 -14.14 10.88 -10.14
C PHE A 26 -13.09 9.74 -9.97
N GLY A 27 -12.15 9.78 -9.07
CA GLY A 27 -11.15 8.71 -8.89
C GLY A 27 -11.47 7.63 -7.85
N ALA A 28 -12.55 7.78 -7.07
CA ALA A 28 -12.78 6.98 -5.86
C ALA A 28 -13.72 5.77 -6.04
N ARG A 29 -14.26 5.51 -7.25
CA ARG A 29 -15.38 4.55 -7.38
C ARG A 29 -14.98 3.08 -7.31
N PHE A 30 -13.75 2.70 -7.63
CA PHE A 30 -13.35 1.29 -7.60
C PHE A 30 -12.78 0.87 -6.24
N TRP A 31 -12.07 1.76 -5.56
CA TRP A 31 -11.59 1.52 -4.19
C TRP A 31 -12.72 1.57 -3.14
N PHE A 32 -13.79 2.34 -3.44
CA PHE A 32 -14.96 2.44 -2.56
C PHE A 32 -15.76 1.13 -2.46
N SER A 33 -15.57 0.17 -3.37
CA SER A 33 -16.23 -1.14 -3.28
C SER A 33 -15.64 -2.05 -2.20
N ILE A 34 -14.39 -1.79 -1.77
CA ILE A 34 -13.77 -2.51 -0.63
C ILE A 34 -14.02 -1.76 0.70
N SER A 35 -14.35 -0.46 0.64
CA SER A 35 -14.52 0.43 1.81
C SER A 35 -15.95 0.95 2.02
N GLN A 36 -16.97 0.35 1.43
CA GLN A 36 -18.35 0.69 1.79
C GLN A 36 -18.62 0.21 3.22
N PRO A 37 -18.96 1.09 4.18
CA PRO A 37 -19.38 0.64 5.48
C PRO A 37 -20.76 -0.02 5.33
N ASP A 38 -20.80 -1.34 5.45
CA ASP A 38 -22.03 -2.03 5.70
C ASP A 38 -22.61 -1.52 7.04
N ARG A 39 -23.92 -1.46 7.13
CA ARG A 39 -24.67 -0.89 8.28
C ARG A 39 -24.42 -1.61 9.62
N TYR A 40 -23.48 -2.56 9.65
CA TYR A 40 -23.08 -3.32 10.83
C TYR A 40 -21.56 -3.55 10.79
N GLY A 41 -20.82 -2.81 11.59
CA GLY A 41 -19.42 -3.06 11.89
C GLY A 41 -18.48 -2.01 11.30
N SER A 42 -17.76 -1.35 12.15
CA SER A 42 -16.62 -0.48 11.81
C SER A 42 -15.57 -1.33 11.07
N ARG A 43 -15.56 -1.29 9.73
CA ARG A 43 -14.44 -1.88 8.96
C ARG A 43 -13.18 -1.14 9.34
N MET A 44 -12.21 -1.87 9.87
CA MET A 44 -10.91 -1.29 10.14
C MET A 44 -10.27 -0.85 8.82
N ALA A 45 -9.54 0.28 8.84
CA ALA A 45 -8.84 0.75 7.65
C ALA A 45 -7.72 -0.24 7.28
N LEU A 46 -7.46 -0.40 5.98
CA LEU A 46 -6.30 -1.13 5.50
C LEU A 46 -5.03 -0.35 5.88
N VAL A 47 -4.25 -0.89 6.80
CA VAL A 47 -3.09 -0.20 7.38
C VAL A 47 -1.79 -0.53 6.67
N ARG A 48 -1.72 -1.70 6.02
CA ARG A 48 -0.51 -2.12 5.28
C ARG A 48 -0.81 -3.23 4.28
N ILE A 49 -0.06 -3.20 3.17
CA ILE A 49 -0.01 -4.27 2.18
C ILE A 49 1.33 -4.97 2.34
N LEU A 50 1.32 -6.28 2.53
CA LEU A 50 2.49 -7.16 2.60
C LEU A 50 2.60 -7.93 1.29
N VAL A 51 3.75 -7.94 0.67
CA VAL A 51 3.96 -8.53 -0.65
C VAL A 51 5.09 -9.53 -0.59
N ASP A 52 4.83 -10.79 -0.96
CA ASP A 52 5.88 -11.72 -1.33
C ASP A 52 6.45 -11.29 -2.70
N GLY A 53 7.66 -10.71 -2.67
CA GLY A 53 8.28 -10.13 -3.85
C GLY A 53 8.61 -11.15 -4.93
N TYR A 54 9.03 -12.35 -4.57
CA TYR A 54 9.37 -13.37 -5.57
C TYR A 54 8.12 -14.05 -6.15
N SER A 55 7.10 -14.30 -5.38
CA SER A 55 5.80 -14.74 -5.88
C SER A 55 5.23 -13.72 -6.88
N LEU A 56 5.28 -12.44 -6.55
CA LEU A 56 4.77 -11.38 -7.43
C LEU A 56 5.60 -11.27 -8.71
N LEU A 57 6.94 -11.29 -8.64
CA LEU A 57 7.82 -11.27 -9.80
C LEU A 57 7.63 -12.49 -10.71
N HIS A 58 7.35 -13.66 -10.11
CA HIS A 58 7.08 -14.87 -10.88
C HIS A 58 5.82 -14.72 -11.74
N ASN A 59 4.81 -14.07 -11.23
CA ASN A 59 3.50 -13.90 -11.86
C ASN A 59 3.38 -12.63 -12.71
N TRP A 60 4.43 -11.80 -12.78
CA TRP A 60 4.43 -10.54 -13.55
C TRP A 60 5.58 -10.47 -14.57
N PRO A 61 5.59 -11.36 -15.58
CA PRO A 61 6.69 -11.41 -16.57
C PRO A 61 6.83 -10.14 -17.41
N GLU A 62 5.75 -9.37 -17.57
CA GLU A 62 5.72 -8.13 -18.36
C GLU A 62 6.40 -6.96 -17.64
N LEU A 63 6.64 -7.08 -16.34
CA LEU A 63 7.21 -6.01 -15.52
C LEU A 63 8.65 -5.66 -15.97
N ALA A 64 9.47 -6.67 -16.26
CA ALA A 64 10.85 -6.50 -16.70
C ALA A 64 11.16 -7.40 -17.93
N PRO A 65 10.67 -7.03 -19.13
CA PRO A 65 10.85 -7.84 -20.33
C PRO A 65 12.32 -8.10 -20.65
N GLY A 66 12.66 -9.37 -20.92
CA GLY A 66 14.02 -9.76 -21.27
C GLY A 66 15.00 -9.87 -20.11
N GLN A 67 14.58 -9.59 -18.88
CA GLN A 67 15.39 -9.79 -17.69
C GLN A 67 15.03 -11.10 -16.97
N PRO A 68 16.00 -11.76 -16.31
CA PRO A 68 15.68 -12.87 -15.41
C PRO A 68 14.74 -12.42 -14.29
N ARG A 69 13.71 -13.23 -13.97
CA ARG A 69 12.65 -12.88 -13.00
C ARG A 69 13.17 -12.50 -11.60
N HIS A 70 14.29 -13.09 -11.19
CA HIS A 70 14.91 -12.83 -9.88
C HIS A 70 16.12 -11.88 -9.95
N SER A 71 16.30 -11.18 -11.10
CA SER A 71 17.40 -10.22 -11.24
C SER A 71 17.21 -8.98 -10.37
N ALA A 72 18.30 -8.27 -10.11
CA ALA A 72 18.24 -6.97 -9.44
C ALA A 72 17.36 -5.99 -10.21
N ALA A 73 17.50 -5.95 -11.56
CA ALA A 73 16.68 -5.08 -12.40
C ALA A 73 15.17 -5.37 -12.30
N ALA A 74 14.77 -6.65 -12.21
CA ALA A 74 13.36 -6.99 -12.03
C ALA A 74 12.85 -6.57 -10.64
N ARG A 75 13.68 -6.72 -9.59
CA ARG A 75 13.31 -6.25 -8.25
C ARG A 75 13.18 -4.72 -8.19
N ASP A 76 14.11 -4.00 -8.82
CA ASP A 76 14.09 -2.54 -8.85
C ASP A 76 12.84 -2.02 -9.57
N GLU A 77 12.46 -2.65 -10.70
CA GLU A 77 11.23 -2.29 -11.41
C GLU A 77 9.96 -2.61 -10.59
N LEU A 78 9.95 -3.72 -9.85
CA LEU A 78 8.86 -4.05 -8.94
C LEU A 78 8.71 -2.99 -7.85
N ILE A 79 9.81 -2.62 -7.20
CA ILE A 79 9.82 -1.59 -6.16
C ILE A 79 9.33 -0.25 -6.74
N HIS A 80 9.81 0.12 -7.93
CA HIS A 80 9.36 1.33 -8.61
C HIS A 80 7.85 1.31 -8.90
N ARG A 81 7.35 0.22 -9.47
CA ARG A 81 5.92 0.07 -9.80
C ARG A 81 5.03 0.13 -8.55
N LEU A 82 5.43 -0.54 -7.47
CA LEU A 82 4.70 -0.53 -6.21
C LEU A 82 4.80 0.82 -5.48
N THR A 83 5.89 1.57 -5.67
CA THR A 83 5.99 2.95 -5.17
C THR A 83 4.97 3.87 -5.84
N LEU A 84 4.84 3.80 -7.17
CA LEU A 84 3.82 4.56 -7.90
C LEU A 84 2.39 4.18 -7.46
N TYR A 85 2.15 2.89 -7.27
CA TYR A 85 0.86 2.40 -6.78
C TYR A 85 0.57 2.92 -5.36
N ARG A 86 1.55 2.82 -4.45
CA ARG A 86 1.43 3.36 -3.08
C ARG A 86 1.12 4.85 -3.10
N ASP A 87 1.76 5.63 -3.95
CA ASP A 87 1.51 7.07 -4.07
C ASP A 87 0.09 7.38 -4.55
N ALA A 88 -0.48 6.50 -5.40
CA ALA A 88 -1.86 6.60 -5.85
C ALA A 88 -2.88 6.24 -4.75
N VAL A 89 -2.62 5.20 -3.95
CA VAL A 89 -3.59 4.66 -2.98
C VAL A 89 -3.38 5.15 -1.55
N GLY A 90 -2.17 5.61 -1.21
CA GLY A 90 -1.82 6.12 0.12
C GLY A 90 -1.56 5.04 1.19
N THR A 91 -1.72 3.76 0.86
CA THR A 91 -1.50 2.66 1.82
C THR A 91 -0.04 2.21 1.81
N PRO A 92 0.66 2.16 2.96
CA PRO A 92 2.04 1.67 3.03
C PRO A 92 2.18 0.22 2.58
N ILE A 93 3.31 -0.09 1.90
CA ILE A 93 3.62 -1.42 1.37
C ILE A 93 4.92 -1.92 1.99
N THR A 94 4.98 -3.21 2.36
CA THR A 94 6.23 -3.89 2.70
C THR A 94 6.43 -5.05 1.74
N ILE A 95 7.58 -5.10 1.07
CA ILE A 95 7.96 -6.13 0.12
C ILE A 95 8.98 -7.03 0.79
N PHE A 96 8.72 -8.31 0.82
CA PHE A 96 9.62 -9.33 1.38
C PHE A 96 10.29 -10.11 0.26
N PHE A 97 11.59 -10.30 0.38
CA PHE A 97 12.37 -11.16 -0.51
C PHE A 97 13.11 -12.21 0.31
N ASP A 98 13.15 -13.44 -0.18
CA ASP A 98 14.02 -14.44 0.39
C ASP A 98 15.50 -14.06 0.23
N GLY A 99 16.24 -14.12 1.34
CA GLY A 99 17.57 -13.53 1.49
C GLY A 99 18.70 -14.25 0.75
N ALA A 100 18.44 -15.42 0.14
CA ALA A 100 19.43 -16.15 -0.65
C ALA A 100 19.97 -15.36 -1.89
N GLY A 101 19.42 -14.17 -2.18
CA GLY A 101 19.80 -13.30 -3.29
C GLY A 101 20.23 -11.88 -2.90
N ALA A 102 20.25 -11.54 -1.61
CA ALA A 102 20.76 -10.24 -1.18
C ALA A 102 22.30 -10.22 -1.29
N GLN A 103 22.84 -9.65 -2.36
CA GLN A 103 24.27 -9.37 -2.40
C GLN A 103 24.62 -8.38 -1.29
N PRO A 104 25.77 -8.55 -0.58
CA PRO A 104 26.25 -7.56 0.36
C PRO A 104 26.39 -6.22 -0.36
N GLY A 105 25.66 -5.20 0.06
CA GLY A 105 25.67 -3.88 -0.57
C GLY A 105 24.49 -3.56 -1.47
N THR A 106 23.43 -4.38 -1.52
CA THR A 106 22.15 -3.94 -2.12
C THR A 106 21.70 -2.66 -1.42
N PRO A 107 21.56 -1.54 -2.12
CA PRO A 107 21.30 -0.26 -1.48
C PRO A 107 19.97 -0.32 -0.73
N ALA A 108 19.98 -0.06 0.57
CA ALA A 108 18.79 0.31 1.33
C ALA A 108 18.14 1.61 0.81
N ALA A 109 18.73 2.20 -0.22
CA ALA A 109 18.39 3.51 -0.76
C ALA A 109 16.99 3.61 -1.40
N LEU A 110 16.35 2.47 -1.70
CA LEU A 110 14.98 2.44 -2.24
C LEU A 110 13.92 2.14 -1.16
N SER A 111 14.33 1.84 0.07
CA SER A 111 13.40 1.54 1.16
C SER A 111 13.02 2.83 1.90
N THR A 112 11.73 3.16 1.86
CA THR A 112 11.14 4.27 2.63
C THR A 112 10.17 3.69 3.66
N PRO A 113 9.74 4.44 4.69
CA PRO A 113 8.71 3.98 5.63
C PRO A 113 7.39 3.60 4.96
N GLU A 114 7.12 4.21 3.80
CA GLU A 114 5.92 3.97 3.02
C GLU A 114 6.05 2.76 2.07
N VAL A 115 7.24 2.52 1.51
CA VAL A 115 7.56 1.33 0.73
C VAL A 115 8.83 0.72 1.31
N GLU A 116 8.63 -0.25 2.19
CA GLU A 116 9.71 -0.93 2.89
C GLU A 116 10.10 -2.20 2.14
N VAL A 117 11.41 -2.42 1.96
CA VAL A 117 11.94 -3.63 1.32
C VAL A 117 12.77 -4.39 2.33
N LEU A 118 12.37 -5.63 2.61
CA LEU A 118 13.00 -6.48 3.60
C LEU A 118 13.48 -7.78 2.95
N TYR A 119 14.67 -8.22 3.36
CA TYR A 119 15.26 -9.49 2.95
C TYR A 119 15.30 -10.43 4.15
N SER A 120 14.91 -11.68 3.96
CA SER A 120 15.03 -12.69 5.00
C SER A 120 16.50 -12.94 5.32
N ARG A 121 16.78 -13.29 6.58
CA ARG A 121 18.12 -13.66 7.02
C ARG A 121 18.26 -15.18 6.97
N GLU A 122 19.51 -15.65 7.01
CA GLU A 122 19.78 -17.07 7.11
C GLU A 122 18.98 -17.73 8.23
N GLY A 123 18.27 -18.82 7.92
CA GLY A 123 17.39 -19.52 8.85
C GLY A 123 15.96 -18.98 8.99
N HIS A 124 15.60 -17.94 8.25
CA HIS A 124 14.24 -17.40 8.17
C HIS A 124 13.79 -17.29 6.71
N THR A 125 12.51 -17.54 6.46
CA THR A 125 11.91 -17.38 5.13
C THR A 125 11.19 -16.02 5.01
N ALA A 126 10.80 -15.65 3.78
CA ALA A 126 9.91 -14.51 3.56
C ALA A 126 8.56 -14.72 4.27
N ASP A 127 8.04 -15.97 4.23
CA ASP A 127 6.77 -16.36 4.86
C ASP A 127 6.79 -16.12 6.38
N ASP A 128 7.87 -16.52 7.08
CA ASP A 128 8.05 -16.25 8.52
C ASP A 128 7.98 -14.74 8.83
N MET A 129 8.51 -13.92 7.93
CA MET A 129 8.49 -12.46 8.10
C MET A 129 7.11 -11.88 7.84
N ILE A 130 6.39 -12.39 6.83
CA ILE A 130 5.03 -11.99 6.49
C ILE A 130 4.06 -12.37 7.62
N GLU A 131 4.16 -13.58 8.17
CA GLU A 131 3.37 -14.01 9.32
C GLU A 131 3.53 -13.05 10.51
N ARG A 132 4.78 -12.77 10.89
CA ARG A 132 5.08 -11.83 11.99
C ARG A 132 4.57 -10.43 11.72
N ALA A 133 4.69 -9.95 10.47
CA ALA A 133 4.21 -8.64 10.06
C ALA A 133 2.68 -8.58 10.12
N THR A 134 1.98 -9.61 9.63
CA THR A 134 0.53 -9.74 9.70
C THR A 134 0.04 -9.65 11.15
N HIS A 135 0.63 -10.43 12.04
CA HIS A 135 0.30 -10.39 13.46
C HIS A 135 0.56 -9.01 14.08
N ARG A 136 1.71 -8.39 13.76
CA ARG A 136 2.10 -7.09 14.31
C ARG A 136 1.18 -5.96 13.84
N PHE A 137 0.88 -5.89 12.56
CA PHE A 137 0.08 -4.80 11.98
C PHE A 137 -1.42 -5.01 12.18
N GLY A 138 -1.87 -6.26 12.33
CA GLY A 138 -3.27 -6.60 12.61
C GLY A 138 -3.83 -5.94 13.88
N ALA A 139 -2.96 -5.56 14.83
CA ALA A 139 -3.36 -4.79 16.01
C ALA A 139 -3.80 -3.35 15.68
N TYR A 140 -3.43 -2.82 14.50
CA TYR A 140 -3.71 -1.43 14.10
C TYR A 140 -4.80 -1.31 13.04
N GLY A 141 -5.17 -2.39 12.38
CA GLY A 141 -6.19 -2.42 11.35
C GLY A 141 -6.07 -3.62 10.42
N GLU A 142 -6.74 -3.57 9.27
CA GLU A 142 -6.70 -4.64 8.28
C GLU A 142 -5.32 -4.68 7.57
N VAL A 143 -4.83 -5.89 7.33
CA VAL A 143 -3.57 -6.15 6.60
C VAL A 143 -3.90 -7.00 5.38
N LEU A 144 -3.44 -6.59 4.21
CA LEU A 144 -3.55 -7.37 2.97
C LEU A 144 -2.21 -8.03 2.66
N THR A 145 -2.19 -9.35 2.55
CA THR A 145 -1.02 -10.10 2.07
C THR A 145 -1.22 -10.56 0.64
N VAL A 146 -0.19 -10.39 -0.18
CA VAL A 146 -0.18 -10.75 -1.60
C VAL A 146 0.81 -11.89 -1.82
N THR A 147 0.29 -13.08 -2.04
CA THR A 147 1.05 -14.30 -2.30
C THR A 147 0.21 -15.32 -3.04
N ASP A 148 0.84 -16.19 -3.80
CA ASP A 148 0.17 -17.36 -4.43
C ASP A 148 0.42 -18.67 -3.65
N ASP A 149 1.23 -18.63 -2.58
CA ASP A 149 1.37 -19.79 -1.68
C ASP A 149 0.09 -19.98 -0.86
N GLN A 150 -0.51 -21.17 -1.00
CA GLN A 150 -1.77 -21.48 -0.32
C GLN A 150 -1.59 -21.62 1.19
N ALA A 151 -0.47 -22.18 1.65
CA ALA A 151 -0.21 -22.36 3.08
C ALA A 151 -0.01 -21.01 3.77
N GLU A 152 0.71 -20.10 3.12
CA GLU A 152 0.89 -18.73 3.60
C GLU A 152 -0.45 -17.97 3.65
N ARG A 153 -1.29 -18.10 2.61
CA ARG A 153 -2.64 -17.48 2.59
C ARG A 153 -3.51 -17.97 3.74
N ASP A 154 -3.53 -19.29 3.98
CA ASP A 154 -4.32 -19.88 5.06
C ASP A 154 -3.81 -19.42 6.43
N THR A 155 -2.50 -19.29 6.61
CA THR A 155 -1.89 -18.73 7.82
C THR A 155 -2.31 -17.28 8.05
N VAL A 156 -2.19 -16.42 7.03
CA VAL A 156 -2.59 -15.01 7.11
C VAL A 156 -4.06 -14.85 7.47
N ILE A 157 -4.94 -15.62 6.84
CA ILE A 157 -6.39 -15.60 7.13
C ILE A 157 -6.66 -16.05 8.57
N SER A 158 -5.95 -17.08 9.06
CA SER A 158 -6.09 -17.55 10.43
C SER A 158 -5.68 -16.51 11.48
N LEU A 159 -4.76 -15.62 11.12
CA LEU A 159 -4.32 -14.49 11.94
C LEU A 159 -5.25 -13.27 11.83
N GLY A 160 -6.32 -13.36 11.04
CA GLY A 160 -7.28 -12.27 10.84
C GLY A 160 -6.89 -11.26 9.75
N GLY A 161 -5.83 -11.53 8.98
CA GLY A 161 -5.46 -10.76 7.80
C GLY A 161 -6.29 -11.13 6.57
N MET A 162 -6.16 -10.32 5.53
CA MET A 162 -6.72 -10.60 4.20
C MET A 162 -5.62 -11.14 3.28
N ALA A 163 -5.97 -12.04 2.37
CA ALA A 163 -5.05 -12.55 1.36
C ALA A 163 -5.58 -12.29 -0.06
N SER A 164 -4.68 -11.95 -0.97
CA SER A 164 -4.94 -11.80 -2.40
C SER A 164 -3.96 -12.63 -3.20
N SER A 165 -4.40 -13.15 -4.35
CA SER A 165 -3.48 -13.74 -5.31
C SER A 165 -2.62 -12.66 -5.98
N CYS A 166 -1.43 -13.05 -6.43
CA CYS A 166 -0.54 -12.16 -7.18
C CYS A 166 -1.24 -11.62 -8.44
N TRP A 167 -1.95 -12.48 -9.18
CA TRP A 167 -2.67 -12.08 -10.38
C TRP A 167 -3.72 -10.98 -10.11
N ASN A 168 -4.56 -11.14 -9.10
CA ASN A 168 -5.57 -10.14 -8.74
C ASN A 168 -4.93 -8.81 -8.32
N PHE A 169 -3.84 -8.88 -7.58
CA PHE A 169 -3.13 -7.69 -7.14
C PHE A 169 -2.45 -6.96 -8.30
N ILE A 170 -1.83 -7.68 -9.24
CA ILE A 170 -1.24 -7.12 -10.46
C ILE A 170 -2.30 -6.35 -11.25
N GLN A 171 -3.47 -6.95 -11.49
CA GLN A 171 -4.57 -6.27 -12.18
C GLN A 171 -5.03 -5.00 -11.44
N THR A 172 -5.09 -5.05 -10.12
CA THR A 172 -5.43 -3.88 -9.30
C THR A 172 -4.39 -2.76 -9.46
N VAL A 173 -3.10 -3.09 -9.41
CA VAL A 173 -2.01 -2.13 -9.59
C VAL A 173 -2.06 -1.50 -10.99
N GLU A 174 -2.17 -2.32 -12.04
CA GLU A 174 -2.20 -1.84 -13.43
C GLU A 174 -3.41 -0.94 -13.70
N ASN A 175 -4.60 -1.35 -13.26
CA ASN A 175 -5.82 -0.54 -13.42
C ASN A 175 -5.70 0.80 -12.69
N THR A 176 -5.24 0.79 -11.44
CA THR A 176 -5.07 2.03 -10.66
C THR A 176 -4.08 2.99 -11.32
N LEU A 177 -2.95 2.48 -11.81
CA LEU A 177 -1.95 3.32 -12.50
C LEU A 177 -2.45 3.83 -13.85
N ALA A 178 -3.24 3.04 -14.58
CA ALA A 178 -3.85 3.46 -15.83
C ALA A 178 -4.88 4.59 -15.61
N GLU A 179 -5.75 4.45 -14.59
CA GLU A 179 -6.72 5.48 -14.20
C GLU A 179 -6.01 6.78 -13.81
N LEU A 180 -4.97 6.70 -12.98
CA LEU A 180 -4.16 7.87 -12.60
C LEU A 180 -3.53 8.56 -13.81
N ALA A 181 -3.02 7.79 -14.77
CA ALA A 181 -2.43 8.34 -15.98
C ALA A 181 -3.45 9.08 -16.86
N GLU A 182 -4.68 8.58 -16.97
CA GLU A 182 -5.76 9.27 -17.71
C GLU A 182 -6.23 10.55 -16.99
N ASP A 183 -6.33 10.52 -15.66
CA ASP A 183 -6.70 11.70 -14.86
C ASP A 183 -5.65 12.82 -15.01
N ILE A 184 -4.36 12.48 -14.97
CA ILE A 184 -3.27 13.44 -15.22
C ILE A 184 -3.38 14.03 -16.64
N LYS A 185 -3.61 13.22 -17.67
CA LYS A 185 -3.78 13.70 -19.04
C LYS A 185 -4.98 14.63 -19.16
N HIS A 186 -6.09 14.28 -18.52
CA HIS A 186 -7.30 15.10 -18.53
C HIS A 186 -7.06 16.45 -17.86
N HIS A 187 -6.44 16.45 -16.67
CA HIS A 187 -6.09 17.67 -15.94
C HIS A 187 -5.15 18.57 -16.76
N ASN A 188 -4.10 18.01 -17.32
CA ASN A 188 -3.15 18.77 -18.15
C ASN A 188 -3.83 19.42 -19.38
N ARG A 189 -4.78 18.74 -20.03
CA ARG A 189 -5.56 19.32 -21.12
C ARG A 189 -6.40 20.51 -20.66
N GLN A 190 -7.08 20.38 -19.49
CA GLN A 190 -7.87 21.48 -18.92
C GLN A 190 -7.02 22.70 -18.60
N GLU A 191 -5.88 22.51 -17.95
CA GLU A 191 -4.95 23.60 -17.62
C GLU A 191 -4.41 24.27 -18.89
N HIS A 192 -4.05 23.51 -19.93
CA HIS A 192 -3.61 24.06 -21.20
C HIS A 192 -4.69 24.95 -21.85
N HIS A 193 -5.96 24.55 -21.77
CA HIS A 193 -7.08 25.38 -22.27
C HIS A 193 -7.29 26.65 -21.43
N ARG A 194 -7.11 26.60 -20.13
CA ARG A 194 -7.18 27.78 -19.24
C ARG A 194 -6.10 28.81 -19.59
N PHE A 195 -4.86 28.35 -19.79
CA PHE A 195 -3.76 29.24 -20.18
C PHE A 195 -3.97 29.91 -21.55
N LYS A 196 -4.51 29.18 -22.54
CA LYS A 196 -4.81 29.74 -23.86
C LYS A 196 -5.91 30.84 -23.85
N ARG A 197 -6.87 30.74 -22.93
CA ARG A 197 -7.95 31.73 -22.80
C ARG A 197 -7.53 33.03 -22.09
N ARG A 198 -6.38 33.02 -21.41
CA ARG A 198 -5.87 34.19 -20.67
C ARG A 198 -4.90 35.07 -21.50
N ARG A 199 -4.58 34.66 -22.72
CA ARG A 199 -3.79 35.41 -23.69
C ARG A 199 -4.71 35.98 -24.76
#